data_2cf0355b7b1f807cee71e58b940692c3
#
_entry.id   2cf0355b7b1f807cee71e58b940692c3
#
_cell.length_a   1.000
_cell.length_b   1.000
_cell.length_c   1.000
_cell.angle_alpha   90.00
_cell.angle_beta   90.00
_cell.angle_gamma   90.00
#
_symmetry.space_group_name_H-M   'P 1'
#
loop_
_entity.id
_entity.type
_entity.pdbx_description
1 polymer ?
#
loop_
_entity_poly.entity_id
_entity_poly.type
_entity_poly.pdbx_seq_one_letter_code
_entity_poly.pdbx_strand_id
1 'polypeptide(L)'
;MSLSDATTTGNGEIELEELDAMGPIDFVVVEFPHRQTPGEGLPLFVDLVDRGIIRVLDLAFVRKENDGGVRRLALADLGPELAVFEGASSNILGDDDIQTVGEAIQPDSTAAVLVYENSWAAGLARAMRRGGGQLIATGRLPVQGILAALDATEKQ
;
A
#
# COMPACT_ATOMS: atom_id res chain seq x y z
N MET A 1 -8.74 -20.66 24.83
CA MET A 1 -8.88 -20.61 23.36
C MET A 1 -7.50 -20.47 22.74
N SER A 2 -7.17 -21.38 21.88
CA SER A 2 -5.87 -21.36 21.20
C SER A 2 -5.87 -20.28 20.12
N LEU A 3 -4.71 -19.66 19.89
CA LEU A 3 -4.55 -18.70 18.79
C LEU A 3 -4.81 -19.34 17.43
N SER A 4 -4.61 -20.65 17.33
CA SER A 4 -4.89 -21.39 16.09
C SER A 4 -6.39 -21.49 15.77
N ASP A 5 -7.27 -21.18 16.73
CA ASP A 5 -8.71 -21.17 16.50
C ASP A 5 -9.20 -19.85 15.90
N ALA A 6 -8.35 -18.84 15.82
CA ALA A 6 -8.69 -17.58 15.20
C ALA A 6 -8.56 -17.74 13.68
N THR A 7 -9.61 -18.23 13.05
CA THR A 7 -9.61 -18.50 11.61
C THR A 7 -10.30 -17.38 10.85
N THR A 8 -9.93 -17.28 9.58
CA THR A 8 -10.56 -16.36 8.64
C THR A 8 -11.99 -16.83 8.36
N THR A 9 -12.92 -15.91 8.36
CA THR A 9 -14.33 -16.20 8.10
C THR A 9 -14.68 -16.17 6.61
N GLY A 10 -13.77 -16.28 5.72
CA GLY A 10 -14.04 -16.29 4.29
C GLY A 10 -14.39 -14.93 3.68
N ASN A 11 -14.39 -13.87 4.47
CA ASN A 11 -14.73 -12.51 4.04
C ASN A 11 -13.48 -11.64 3.82
N GLY A 12 -12.34 -12.25 3.57
CA GLY A 12 -11.10 -11.54 3.36
C GLY A 12 -10.33 -11.20 4.63
N GLU A 13 -10.81 -11.63 5.78
CA GLU A 13 -10.04 -11.48 7.03
C GLU A 13 -8.82 -12.38 7.00
N ILE A 14 -7.70 -11.87 7.53
CA ILE A 14 -6.43 -12.58 7.54
C ILE A 14 -6.32 -13.40 8.83
N GLU A 15 -5.96 -14.68 8.70
CA GLU A 15 -5.74 -15.55 9.85
C GLU A 15 -4.49 -15.12 10.63
N LEU A 16 -4.49 -15.37 11.95
CA LEU A 16 -3.35 -15.02 12.80
C LEU A 16 -2.05 -15.72 12.35
N GLU A 17 -2.15 -16.95 11.86
CA GLU A 17 -1.00 -17.66 11.32
C GLU A 17 -0.43 -16.99 10.08
N GLU A 18 -1.32 -16.47 9.22
CA GLU A 18 -0.91 -15.70 8.05
C GLU A 18 -0.24 -14.40 8.45
N LEU A 19 -0.77 -13.72 9.47
CA LEU A 19 -0.15 -12.49 10.00
C LEU A 19 1.26 -12.75 10.49
N ASP A 20 1.50 -13.86 11.19
CA ASP A 20 2.83 -14.23 11.65
C ASP A 20 3.78 -14.54 10.49
N ALA A 21 3.25 -15.00 9.37
CA ALA A 21 4.04 -15.33 8.19
C ALA A 21 4.27 -14.15 7.26
N MET A 22 3.57 -13.03 7.49
CA MET A 22 3.64 -11.87 6.60
C MET A 22 4.90 -11.06 6.81
N GLY A 23 5.37 -10.45 5.74
CA GLY A 23 6.37 -9.39 5.79
C GLY A 23 5.75 -8.06 6.22
N PRO A 24 6.56 -7.02 6.34
CA PRO A 24 6.08 -5.69 6.69
C PRO A 24 5.04 -5.18 5.70
N ILE A 25 4.04 -4.49 6.21
CA ILE A 25 2.97 -3.91 5.41
C ILE A 25 3.15 -2.40 5.37
N ASP A 26 3.17 -1.86 4.16
CA ASP A 26 3.27 -0.42 3.93
C ASP A 26 2.07 0.06 3.13
N PHE A 27 1.85 1.37 3.18
CA PHE A 27 0.94 2.02 2.25
C PHE A 27 1.63 3.18 1.56
N VAL A 28 1.16 3.51 0.36
CA VAL A 28 1.64 4.66 -0.38
C VAL A 28 0.44 5.34 -1.04
N VAL A 29 0.49 6.66 -1.07
CA VAL A 29 -0.52 7.48 -1.76
C VAL A 29 0.22 8.31 -2.79
N VAL A 30 -0.17 8.20 -4.05
CA VAL A 30 0.42 8.95 -5.16
C VAL A 30 -0.65 9.80 -5.80
N GLU A 31 -0.43 11.10 -5.84
CA GLU A 31 -1.34 12.04 -6.48
C GLU A 31 -0.95 12.27 -7.93
N PHE A 32 -1.93 12.17 -8.82
CA PHE A 32 -1.78 12.50 -10.24
C PHE A 32 -2.62 13.74 -10.52
N PRO A 33 -1.97 14.93 -10.66
CA PRO A 33 -2.72 16.17 -10.88
C PRO A 33 -3.42 16.16 -12.24
N HIS A 34 -4.54 16.82 -12.29
CA HIS A 34 -5.40 16.93 -13.49
C HIS A 34 -5.81 15.55 -14.00
N ARG A 35 -5.57 15.26 -15.26
CA ARG A 35 -5.93 13.96 -15.86
C ARG A 35 -4.71 13.09 -16.16
N GLN A 36 -3.63 13.31 -15.45
CA GLN A 36 -2.46 12.48 -15.62
C GLN A 36 -2.73 11.04 -15.14
N THR A 37 -2.00 10.10 -15.71
CA THR A 37 -2.13 8.67 -15.41
C THR A 37 -0.81 8.14 -14.88
N PRO A 38 -0.78 6.92 -14.30
CA PRO A 38 0.45 6.31 -13.81
C PRO A 38 1.55 6.14 -14.86
N GLY A 39 1.20 6.06 -16.15
CA GLY A 39 2.20 5.94 -17.23
C GLY A 39 3.12 4.76 -17.05
N GLU A 40 4.44 5.01 -17.08
CA GLU A 40 5.46 3.98 -16.96
C GLU A 40 5.50 3.31 -15.58
N GLY A 41 4.91 3.93 -14.57
CA GLY A 41 4.86 3.35 -13.24
C GLY A 41 4.01 2.10 -13.16
N LEU A 42 2.96 2.01 -13.99
CA LEU A 42 2.05 0.88 -13.93
C LEU A 42 2.71 -0.45 -14.36
N PRO A 43 3.42 -0.54 -15.49
CA PRO A 43 4.13 -1.76 -15.83
C PRO A 43 5.18 -2.16 -14.79
N LEU A 44 5.88 -1.21 -14.20
CA LEU A 44 6.87 -1.50 -13.15
C LEU A 44 6.19 -2.04 -11.90
N PHE A 45 5.04 -1.49 -11.52
CA PHE A 45 4.26 -1.99 -10.41
C PHE A 45 3.79 -3.43 -10.63
N VAL A 46 3.24 -3.70 -11.80
CA VAL A 46 2.79 -5.06 -12.18
C VAL A 46 3.97 -6.04 -12.13
N ASP A 47 5.14 -5.62 -12.61
CA ASP A 47 6.34 -6.46 -12.56
C ASP A 47 6.73 -6.82 -11.13
N LEU A 48 6.68 -5.88 -10.20
CA LEU A 48 6.98 -6.15 -8.80
C LEU A 48 6.03 -7.19 -8.19
N VAL A 49 4.76 -7.11 -8.56
CA VAL A 49 3.75 -8.08 -8.10
C VAL A 49 4.01 -9.45 -8.71
N ASP A 50 4.24 -9.50 -10.02
CA ASP A 50 4.46 -10.74 -10.76
C ASP A 50 5.70 -11.48 -10.28
N ARG A 51 6.73 -10.73 -9.90
CA ARG A 51 7.98 -11.30 -9.38
C ARG A 51 7.90 -11.67 -7.90
N GLY A 52 6.78 -11.43 -7.25
CA GLY A 52 6.60 -11.76 -5.84
C GLY A 52 7.39 -10.89 -4.87
N ILE A 53 7.84 -9.72 -5.30
CA ILE A 53 8.58 -8.78 -4.45
C ILE A 53 7.62 -8.12 -3.47
N ILE A 54 6.44 -7.73 -3.97
CA ILE A 54 5.36 -7.21 -3.15
C ILE A 54 4.08 -7.99 -3.41
N ARG A 55 3.14 -7.94 -2.45
CA ARG A 55 1.81 -8.49 -2.61
C ARG A 55 0.80 -7.39 -2.34
N VAL A 56 -0.11 -7.16 -3.26
CA VAL A 56 -1.17 -6.15 -3.10
C VAL A 56 -2.19 -6.66 -2.11
N LEU A 57 -2.42 -5.91 -1.05
CA LEU A 57 -3.46 -6.19 -0.06
C LEU A 57 -4.71 -5.39 -0.34
N ASP A 58 -4.56 -4.14 -0.80
CA ASP A 58 -5.66 -3.32 -1.26
C ASP A 58 -5.15 -2.25 -2.21
N LEU A 59 -5.99 -1.85 -3.15
CA LEU A 59 -5.68 -0.81 -4.12
C LEU A 59 -6.95 -0.02 -4.41
N ALA A 60 -6.86 1.29 -4.28
CA ALA A 60 -7.98 2.17 -4.56
C ALA A 60 -7.52 3.39 -5.36
N PHE A 61 -8.37 3.87 -6.24
CA PHE A 61 -8.17 5.14 -6.91
C PHE A 61 -9.27 6.09 -6.47
N VAL A 62 -8.87 7.29 -6.06
CA VAL A 62 -9.76 8.31 -5.51
C VAL A 62 -9.71 9.52 -6.40
N ARG A 63 -10.85 9.96 -6.88
CA ARG A 63 -10.98 11.16 -7.71
C ARG A 63 -11.56 12.30 -6.88
N LYS A 64 -10.92 13.47 -6.92
CA LYS A 64 -11.46 14.69 -6.38
C LYS A 64 -11.90 15.58 -7.54
N GLU A 65 -13.20 15.84 -7.62
CA GLU A 65 -13.76 16.67 -8.66
C GLU A 65 -13.46 18.15 -8.43
N ASN A 66 -13.71 18.98 -9.45
CA ASN A 66 -13.49 20.42 -9.35
C ASN A 66 -14.29 21.09 -8.24
N ASP A 67 -15.48 20.54 -7.93
CA ASP A 67 -16.35 21.07 -6.89
C ASP A 67 -16.00 20.58 -5.49
N GLY A 68 -14.96 19.77 -5.38
CA GLY A 68 -14.51 19.17 -4.10
C GLY A 68 -15.13 17.83 -3.79
N GLY A 69 -16.03 17.31 -4.61
CA GLY A 69 -16.62 15.99 -4.43
C GLY A 69 -15.59 14.89 -4.56
N VAL A 70 -15.66 13.89 -3.68
CA VAL A 70 -14.72 12.77 -3.64
C VAL A 70 -15.45 11.50 -4.03
N ARG A 71 -14.85 10.72 -4.93
CA ARG A 71 -15.42 9.42 -5.30
C ARG A 71 -14.32 8.40 -5.56
N ARG A 72 -14.63 7.15 -5.28
CA ARG A 72 -13.75 6.01 -5.58
C ARG A 72 -13.99 5.59 -7.04
N LEU A 73 -12.91 5.38 -7.78
CA LEU A 73 -12.99 4.91 -9.15
C LEU A 73 -12.97 3.39 -9.19
N ALA A 74 -13.71 2.80 -10.12
CA ALA A 74 -13.63 1.36 -10.35
C ALA A 74 -12.32 1.03 -11.09
N LEU A 75 -11.60 0.02 -10.63
CA LEU A 75 -10.32 -0.35 -11.24
C LEU A 75 -10.50 -0.80 -12.70
N ALA A 76 -11.60 -1.47 -13.01
CA ALA A 76 -11.88 -1.91 -14.37
C ALA A 76 -11.99 -0.75 -15.36
N ASP A 77 -12.43 0.42 -14.90
CA ASP A 77 -12.56 1.62 -15.74
C ASP A 77 -11.20 2.26 -16.04
N LEU A 78 -10.15 1.88 -15.31
CA LEU A 78 -8.82 2.46 -15.44
C LEU A 78 -7.89 1.65 -16.34
N GLY A 79 -8.32 0.46 -16.75
CA GLY A 79 -7.56 -0.37 -17.67
C GLY A 79 -7.55 -1.84 -17.27
N PRO A 80 -7.27 -2.75 -18.23
CA PRO A 80 -7.29 -4.18 -17.97
C PRO A 80 -6.19 -4.62 -16.99
N GLU A 81 -5.06 -3.93 -16.95
CA GLU A 81 -3.98 -4.26 -16.02
C GLU A 81 -4.40 -4.06 -14.56
N LEU A 82 -5.28 -3.08 -14.30
CA LEU A 82 -5.76 -2.79 -12.95
C LEU A 82 -6.99 -3.61 -12.58
N ALA A 83 -7.76 -4.05 -13.57
CA ALA A 83 -8.97 -4.82 -13.35
C ALA A 83 -8.70 -6.12 -12.56
N VAL A 84 -7.50 -6.70 -12.74
CA VAL A 84 -7.13 -7.95 -12.05
C VAL A 84 -7.05 -7.77 -10.53
N PHE A 85 -6.87 -6.54 -10.05
CA PHE A 85 -6.77 -6.28 -8.61
C PHE A 85 -8.13 -6.05 -7.94
N GLU A 86 -9.23 -5.96 -8.67
CA GLU A 86 -10.56 -5.76 -8.08
C GLU A 86 -10.94 -6.89 -7.13
N GLY A 87 -10.57 -8.13 -7.48
CA GLY A 87 -10.84 -9.30 -6.67
C GLY A 87 -9.83 -9.54 -5.54
N ALA A 88 -8.76 -8.76 -5.49
CA ALA A 88 -7.68 -8.94 -4.52
C ALA A 88 -7.85 -8.08 -3.26
N SER A 89 -8.91 -7.28 -3.19
CA SER A 89 -9.13 -6.38 -2.06
C SER A 89 -9.37 -7.16 -0.78
N SER A 90 -8.66 -6.78 0.28
CA SER A 90 -8.84 -7.34 1.62
C SER A 90 -9.72 -6.45 2.49
N ASN A 91 -10.42 -5.49 1.90
CA ASN A 91 -11.29 -4.52 2.58
C ASN A 91 -10.56 -3.71 3.66
N ILE A 92 -9.27 -3.47 3.46
CA ILE A 92 -8.46 -2.68 4.39
C ILE A 92 -8.84 -1.20 4.29
N LEU A 93 -9.03 -0.71 3.05
CA LEU A 93 -9.39 0.68 2.81
C LEU A 93 -10.91 0.83 2.85
N GLY A 94 -11.40 1.55 3.85
CA GLY A 94 -12.81 1.87 4.00
C GLY A 94 -13.16 3.25 3.43
N ASP A 95 -14.44 3.59 3.49
CA ASP A 95 -14.93 4.88 3.00
C ASP A 95 -14.28 6.07 3.72
N ASP A 96 -13.98 5.91 5.01
CA ASP A 96 -13.30 6.95 5.79
C ASP A 96 -11.89 7.22 5.26
N ASP A 97 -11.19 6.17 4.86
CA ASP A 97 -9.84 6.31 4.28
C ASP A 97 -9.89 7.00 2.94
N ILE A 98 -10.87 6.65 2.11
CA ILE A 98 -11.09 7.28 0.80
C ILE A 98 -11.39 8.77 0.99
N GLN A 99 -12.21 9.12 1.96
CA GLN A 99 -12.54 10.51 2.26
C GLN A 99 -11.31 11.27 2.74
N THR A 100 -10.52 10.68 3.61
CA THR A 100 -9.27 11.27 4.12
C THR A 100 -8.29 11.56 3.00
N VAL A 101 -8.11 10.63 2.08
CA VAL A 101 -7.25 10.82 0.91
C VAL A 101 -7.79 11.95 0.04
N GLY A 102 -9.10 11.96 -0.21
CA GLY A 102 -9.74 13.01 -1.00
C GLY A 102 -9.53 14.40 -0.42
N GLU A 103 -9.55 14.53 0.89
CA GLU A 103 -9.29 15.82 1.56
C GLU A 103 -7.84 16.27 1.38
N ALA A 104 -6.91 15.35 1.25
CA ALA A 104 -5.48 15.64 1.15
C ALA A 104 -5.02 16.04 -0.25
N ILE A 105 -5.77 15.69 -1.29
CA ILE A 105 -5.38 15.97 -2.68
C ILE A 105 -6.04 17.23 -3.21
N GLN A 106 -5.51 17.76 -4.31
CA GLN A 106 -6.04 18.95 -4.95
C GLN A 106 -7.29 18.63 -5.76
N PRO A 107 -8.20 19.62 -5.91
CA PRO A 107 -9.32 19.47 -6.86
C PRO A 107 -8.82 19.11 -8.27
N ASP A 108 -9.60 18.35 -9.00
CA ASP A 108 -9.28 17.86 -10.36
C ASP A 108 -8.05 16.95 -10.36
N SER A 109 -7.83 16.22 -9.27
CA SER A 109 -6.73 15.27 -9.14
C SER A 109 -7.26 13.86 -8.88
N THR A 110 -6.42 12.87 -9.17
CA THR A 110 -6.67 11.47 -8.84
C THR A 110 -5.53 10.97 -7.96
N ALA A 111 -5.84 10.20 -6.93
CA ALA A 111 -4.83 9.57 -6.10
C ALA A 111 -4.94 8.05 -6.20
N ALA A 112 -3.79 7.39 -6.28
CA ALA A 112 -3.70 5.94 -6.13
C ALA A 112 -3.29 5.65 -4.69
N VAL A 113 -4.05 4.78 -4.02
CA VAL A 113 -3.75 4.33 -2.65
C VAL A 113 -3.45 2.86 -2.70
N LEU A 114 -2.25 2.48 -2.34
CA LEU A 114 -1.80 1.10 -2.37
C LEU A 114 -1.41 0.65 -0.97
N VAL A 115 -1.99 -0.47 -0.52
CA VAL A 115 -1.57 -1.17 0.69
C VAL A 115 -0.95 -2.48 0.23
N TYR A 116 0.27 -2.75 0.66
CA TYR A 116 1.01 -3.90 0.15
C TYR A 116 1.90 -4.51 1.21
N GLU A 117 2.12 -5.80 1.06
CA GLU A 117 3.08 -6.54 1.86
C GLU A 117 4.43 -6.58 1.13
N ASN A 118 5.50 -6.38 1.89
CA ASN A 118 6.85 -6.57 1.40
C ASN A 118 7.22 -8.05 1.48
N SER A 119 6.77 -8.82 0.51
CA SER A 119 6.91 -10.28 0.53
C SER A 119 8.37 -10.71 0.55
N TRP A 120 9.27 -9.90 -0.02
CA TRP A 120 10.70 -10.16 -0.02
C TRP A 120 11.27 -10.21 1.41
N ALA A 121 10.65 -9.51 2.36
CA ALA A 121 11.12 -9.43 3.74
C ALA A 121 10.42 -10.42 4.67
N ALA A 122 9.46 -11.20 4.16
CA ALA A 122 8.65 -12.09 5.00
C ALA A 122 9.49 -13.13 5.74
N GLY A 123 10.47 -13.73 5.06
CA GLY A 123 11.35 -14.72 5.67
C GLY A 123 12.19 -14.14 6.80
N LEU A 124 12.73 -12.95 6.59
CA LEU A 124 13.51 -12.24 7.61
C LEU A 124 12.63 -11.90 8.81
N ALA A 125 11.45 -11.36 8.58
CA ALA A 125 10.53 -10.99 9.65
C ALA A 125 10.15 -12.21 10.51
N ARG A 126 9.87 -13.35 9.86
CA ARG A 126 9.57 -14.60 10.59
C ARG A 126 10.75 -15.06 11.43
N ALA A 127 11.95 -15.03 10.88
CA ALA A 127 13.15 -15.45 11.58
C ALA A 127 13.40 -14.59 12.82
N MET A 128 13.20 -13.28 12.68
CA MET A 128 13.34 -12.36 13.79
C MET A 128 12.30 -12.62 14.89
N ARG A 129 11.06 -12.84 14.51
CA ARG A 129 9.99 -13.14 15.48
C ARG A 129 10.27 -14.44 16.24
N ARG A 130 10.78 -15.47 15.55
CA ARG A 130 11.16 -16.74 16.19
C ARG A 130 12.29 -16.56 17.19
N GLY A 131 13.17 -15.59 16.97
CA GLY A 131 14.23 -15.26 17.90
C GLY A 131 13.81 -14.34 19.04
N GLY A 132 12.52 -14.04 19.17
CA GLY A 132 12.01 -13.15 20.21
C GLY A 132 11.96 -11.69 19.80
N GLY A 133 12.35 -11.37 18.58
CA GLY A 133 12.28 -10.01 18.05
C GLY A 133 10.87 -9.61 17.68
N GLN A 134 10.62 -8.32 17.66
CA GLN A 134 9.31 -7.77 17.33
C GLN A 134 9.49 -6.48 16.54
N LEU A 135 8.76 -6.37 15.44
CA LEU A 135 8.74 -5.13 14.66
C LEU A 135 7.96 -4.06 15.43
N ILE A 136 8.65 -3.01 15.85
CA ILE A 136 8.05 -1.93 16.62
C ILE A 136 7.56 -0.81 15.69
N ALA A 137 8.36 -0.46 14.67
CA ALA A 137 8.02 0.64 13.78
C ALA A 137 8.68 0.48 12.43
N THR A 138 8.00 0.97 11.41
CA THR A 138 8.55 1.15 10.07
C THR A 138 8.20 2.55 9.59
N GLY A 139 8.90 3.00 8.58
CA GLY A 139 8.64 4.30 7.98
C GLY A 139 9.50 4.51 6.76
N ARG A 140 9.30 5.63 6.10
CA ARG A 140 10.09 6.05 4.95
C ARG A 140 10.84 7.31 5.29
N LEU A 141 12.10 7.36 4.87
CA LEU A 141 12.91 8.56 5.04
C LEU A 141 13.00 9.28 3.70
N PRO A 142 12.71 10.60 3.65
CA PRO A 142 12.88 11.36 2.42
C PRO A 142 14.36 11.34 2.00
N VAL A 143 14.62 11.13 0.71
CA VAL A 143 15.99 11.10 0.18
C VAL A 143 16.69 12.42 0.47
N GLN A 144 16.00 13.55 0.34
CA GLN A 144 16.56 14.86 0.63
C GLN A 144 17.01 14.99 2.09
N GLY A 145 16.26 14.41 3.02
CA GLY A 145 16.64 14.39 4.42
C GLY A 145 17.91 13.60 4.68
N ILE A 146 18.07 12.47 4.00
CA ILE A 146 19.28 11.65 4.11
C ILE A 146 20.48 12.40 3.56
N LEU A 147 20.34 13.01 2.40
CA LEU A 147 21.42 13.78 1.78
C LEU A 147 21.84 14.96 2.67
N ALA A 148 20.88 15.68 3.25
CA ALA A 148 21.18 16.79 4.14
C ALA A 148 21.93 16.32 5.39
N ALA A 149 21.56 15.17 5.96
CA ALA A 149 22.24 14.59 7.11
C ALA A 149 23.67 14.19 6.77
N LEU A 150 23.92 13.62 5.61
CA LEU A 150 25.26 13.25 5.13
C LEU A 150 26.12 14.50 4.91
N ASP A 151 25.55 15.54 4.29
CA ASP A 151 26.27 16.81 4.09
C ASP A 151 26.68 17.44 5.42
N ALA A 152 25.79 17.44 6.41
CA ALA A 152 26.09 17.97 7.73
C ALA A 152 27.23 17.20 8.41
N THR A 153 27.28 15.89 8.23
CA THR A 153 28.35 15.04 8.77
C THR A 153 29.69 15.34 8.11
N GLU A 154 29.70 15.54 6.79
CA GLU A 154 30.92 15.85 6.05
C GLU A 154 31.51 17.20 6.40
N LYS A 155 30.68 18.14 6.86
CA LYS A 155 31.13 19.50 7.20
C LYS A 155 31.69 19.61 8.63
N GLN A 156 31.62 18.54 9.37
CA GLN A 156 32.24 18.45 10.69
C GLN A 156 33.68 17.93 10.55
#